data_86ebe412218d402cb8c79ef705f85156
#
_entry.id   86ebe412218d402cb8c79ef705f85156
#
_cell.length_a   1.000
_cell.length_b   1.000
_cell.length_c   1.000
_cell.angle_alpha   90.00
_cell.angle_beta   90.00
_cell.angle_gamma   90.00
#
_symmetry.space_group_name_H-M   'P 1'
#
loop_
_entity.id
_entity.type
_entity.pdbx_description
1 polymer ?
#
loop_
_entity_poly.entity_id
_entity_poly.type
_entity_poly.pdbx_seq_one_letter_code
_entity_poly.pdbx_strand_id
1 'polypeptide(L)'
;MNIVTMKKESNIRKESEIKKGLFVGVGVGPGDPELITLKAQRFIQQSDVISYLCNESGQSQAQSIAAQAIASSTRTDQQFLPVVMPMSENRKQANNAYDQAANDIAEYLALGKTVSFLCEGDPLFFGSFAYLLERLQCNDTSHNCKIVPGISSVHAAASALQSPLTMLKESFAVMSGRHSDEQLVNALQQHDSVVIMKAGRARLKIMQALEKTNRIDDASYLEYVGREQEKIVRDIRQLPKESGPYFSLFVVTNSSADRSANHSLSE
;
A
#
# COMPACT_ATOMS: atom_id res chain seq x y z
N MET A 1 -65.56 13.66 43.18
CA MET A 1 -65.39 13.94 41.77
C MET A 1 -63.93 13.63 41.43
N ASN A 2 -63.69 12.34 41.01
CA ASN A 2 -62.35 11.81 40.83
C ASN A 2 -61.96 11.98 39.34
N ILE A 3 -60.90 12.75 39.12
CA ILE A 3 -60.29 12.89 37.78
C ILE A 3 -59.18 11.83 37.68
N VAL A 4 -59.48 10.75 36.94
CA VAL A 4 -58.47 9.73 36.57
C VAL A 4 -57.62 10.26 35.45
N THR A 5 -56.39 10.59 35.75
CA THR A 5 -55.39 11.00 34.75
C THR A 5 -54.85 9.76 34.05
N MET A 6 -55.28 9.50 32.82
CA MET A 6 -54.73 8.48 31.96
C MET A 6 -53.29 8.90 31.54
N LYS A 7 -52.27 8.25 32.10
CA LYS A 7 -50.91 8.25 31.53
C LYS A 7 -50.93 7.51 30.22
N LYS A 8 -50.83 8.23 29.11
CA LYS A 8 -50.43 7.66 27.81
C LYS A 8 -48.96 7.23 27.91
N GLU A 9 -48.70 5.96 28.05
CA GLU A 9 -47.40 5.39 27.80
C GLU A 9 -47.09 5.48 26.30
N SER A 10 -46.27 6.45 25.94
CA SER A 10 -45.67 6.52 24.63
C SER A 10 -44.59 5.45 24.53
N ASN A 11 -44.96 4.30 24.00
CA ASN A 11 -43.99 3.30 23.50
C ASN A 11 -43.25 3.93 22.31
N ILE A 12 -42.25 4.76 22.59
CA ILE A 12 -41.21 5.10 21.61
C ILE A 12 -40.38 3.85 21.46
N ARG A 13 -40.67 3.04 20.41
CA ARG A 13 -39.74 2.06 19.90
C ARG A 13 -38.42 2.79 19.70
N LYS A 14 -37.42 2.49 20.52
CA LYS A 14 -36.03 2.81 20.19
C LYS A 14 -35.76 2.10 18.86
N GLU A 15 -35.79 2.82 17.76
CA GLU A 15 -35.12 2.39 16.53
C GLU A 15 -33.71 2.08 16.98
N SER A 16 -33.33 0.81 16.94
CA SER A 16 -31.96 0.37 17.14
C SER A 16 -31.14 1.14 16.09
N GLU A 17 -30.29 2.08 16.52
CA GLU A 17 -29.36 2.73 15.61
C GLU A 17 -28.61 1.61 14.88
N ILE A 18 -28.90 1.46 13.60
CA ILE A 18 -28.20 0.49 12.75
C ILE A 18 -26.74 0.92 12.80
N LYS A 19 -25.90 0.11 13.42
CA LYS A 19 -24.45 0.35 13.50
C LYS A 19 -23.94 0.49 12.08
N LYS A 20 -23.49 1.69 11.71
CA LYS A 20 -22.92 1.93 10.38
C LYS A 20 -21.69 1.05 10.19
N GLY A 21 -21.60 0.37 9.06
CA GLY A 21 -20.42 -0.42 8.69
C GLY A 21 -19.16 0.44 8.61
N LEU A 22 -18.02 -0.19 8.78
CA LEU A 22 -16.71 0.49 8.74
C LEU A 22 -15.80 -0.19 7.70
N PHE A 23 -15.41 0.54 6.67
CA PHE A 23 -14.39 0.11 5.71
C PHE A 23 -13.03 0.64 6.15
N VAL A 24 -12.01 -0.23 6.22
CA VAL A 24 -10.69 0.14 6.71
C VAL A 24 -9.63 -0.31 5.70
N GLY A 25 -8.91 0.65 5.11
CA GLY A 25 -7.67 0.34 4.39
C GLY A 25 -6.54 0.13 5.38
N VAL A 26 -5.92 -1.05 5.38
CA VAL A 26 -4.89 -1.41 6.35
C VAL A 26 -3.58 -1.68 5.65
N GLY A 27 -2.59 -0.82 5.86
CA GLY A 27 -1.22 -1.05 5.41
C GLY A 27 -0.55 -2.12 6.26
N VAL A 28 -0.09 -3.20 5.61
CA VAL A 28 0.57 -4.32 6.29
C VAL A 28 2.10 -4.29 6.15
N GLY A 29 2.65 -3.21 5.61
CA GLY A 29 4.09 -3.11 5.41
C GLY A 29 4.61 -3.82 4.15
N PRO A 30 5.93 -3.75 3.89
CA PRO A 30 6.52 -4.17 2.62
C PRO A 30 6.78 -5.68 2.52
N GLY A 31 6.84 -6.39 3.66
CA GLY A 31 7.18 -7.81 3.68
C GLY A 31 7.37 -8.39 5.06
N ASP A 32 8.16 -7.72 5.90
CA ASP A 32 8.43 -8.11 7.27
C ASP A 32 7.17 -7.90 8.14
N PRO A 33 6.61 -8.95 8.79
CA PRO A 33 5.46 -8.82 9.68
C PRO A 33 5.69 -7.91 10.89
N GLU A 34 6.93 -7.74 11.34
CA GLU A 34 7.26 -6.84 12.46
C GLU A 34 7.11 -5.35 12.09
N LEU A 35 7.03 -5.05 10.79
CA LEU A 35 6.75 -3.70 10.28
C LEU A 35 5.25 -3.38 10.20
N ILE A 36 4.38 -4.29 10.64
CA ILE A 36 2.95 -4.02 10.83
C ILE A 36 2.79 -3.08 12.02
N THR A 37 2.09 -1.97 11.82
CA THR A 37 1.84 -1.04 12.94
C THR A 37 0.88 -1.65 13.96
N LEU A 38 1.03 -1.30 15.24
CA LEU A 38 0.10 -1.73 16.31
C LEU A 38 -1.36 -1.40 15.98
N LYS A 39 -1.59 -0.29 15.27
CA LYS A 39 -2.93 0.10 14.83
C LYS A 39 -3.44 -0.84 13.73
N ALA A 40 -2.60 -1.22 12.78
CA ALA A 40 -2.95 -2.18 11.73
C ALA A 40 -3.27 -3.54 12.33
N GLN A 41 -2.41 -4.06 13.21
CA GLN A 41 -2.64 -5.32 13.92
C GLN A 41 -3.99 -5.33 14.64
N ARG A 42 -4.31 -4.27 15.38
CA ARG A 42 -5.59 -4.16 16.10
C ARG A 42 -6.79 -4.22 15.15
N PHE A 43 -6.76 -3.52 14.01
CA PHE A 43 -7.85 -3.57 13.04
C PHE A 43 -7.96 -4.95 12.40
N ILE A 44 -6.85 -5.60 12.05
CA ILE A 44 -6.84 -6.97 11.53
C ILE A 44 -7.53 -7.92 12.52
N GLN A 45 -7.19 -7.84 13.80
CA GLN A 45 -7.74 -8.71 14.84
C GLN A 45 -9.21 -8.45 15.17
N GLN A 46 -9.68 -7.21 15.05
CA GLN A 46 -11.02 -6.80 15.47
C GLN A 46 -12.05 -6.79 14.34
N SER A 47 -11.63 -6.87 13.08
CA SER A 47 -12.53 -6.80 11.93
C SER A 47 -13.39 -8.05 11.79
N ASP A 48 -14.62 -7.85 11.33
CA ASP A 48 -15.54 -8.95 11.02
C ASP A 48 -15.14 -9.66 9.74
N VAL A 49 -14.58 -8.90 8.78
CA VAL A 49 -14.15 -9.41 7.47
C VAL A 49 -12.74 -8.91 7.16
N ILE A 50 -11.89 -9.81 6.71
CA ILE A 50 -10.56 -9.51 6.16
C ILE A 50 -10.63 -9.70 4.65
N SER A 51 -10.43 -8.60 3.91
CA SER A 51 -10.37 -8.61 2.45
C SER A 51 -8.96 -8.30 1.96
N TYR A 52 -8.58 -8.87 0.83
CA TYR A 52 -7.24 -8.70 0.25
C TYR A 52 -7.25 -9.09 -1.23
N LEU A 53 -6.32 -8.53 -2.01
CA LEU A 53 -6.09 -9.00 -3.37
C LEU A 53 -5.36 -10.34 -3.36
N CYS A 54 -5.76 -11.23 -4.27
CA CYS A 54 -5.05 -12.47 -4.56
C CYS A 54 -4.94 -12.69 -6.07
N ASN A 55 -4.02 -13.57 -6.48
CA ASN A 55 -3.95 -14.06 -7.85
C ASN A 55 -5.00 -15.17 -8.09
N GLU A 56 -5.08 -15.68 -9.33
CA GLU A 56 -6.03 -16.74 -9.71
C GLU A 56 -5.83 -18.06 -8.96
N SER A 57 -4.63 -18.29 -8.39
CA SER A 57 -4.35 -19.44 -7.52
C SER A 57 -4.66 -19.18 -6.03
N GLY A 58 -5.25 -18.03 -5.71
CA GLY A 58 -5.64 -17.66 -4.34
C GLY A 58 -4.48 -17.14 -3.46
N GLN A 59 -3.29 -16.95 -4.01
CA GLN A 59 -2.13 -16.45 -3.26
C GLN A 59 -2.21 -14.92 -3.10
N SER A 60 -2.01 -14.44 -1.88
CA SER A 60 -1.98 -13.03 -1.53
C SER A 60 -0.74 -12.68 -0.71
N GLN A 61 0.01 -11.70 -1.18
CA GLN A 61 1.16 -11.20 -0.42
C GLN A 61 0.73 -10.44 0.83
N ALA A 62 -0.31 -9.61 0.72
CA ALA A 62 -0.82 -8.85 1.87
C ALA A 62 -1.33 -9.79 2.97
N GLN A 63 -2.02 -10.86 2.61
CA GLN A 63 -2.47 -11.88 3.56
C GLN A 63 -1.28 -12.61 4.20
N SER A 64 -0.27 -13.00 3.41
CA SER A 64 0.94 -13.65 3.91
C SER A 64 1.69 -12.80 4.93
N ILE A 65 1.87 -11.50 4.65
CA ILE A 65 2.49 -10.55 5.58
C ILE A 65 1.67 -10.46 6.88
N ALA A 66 0.35 -10.40 6.77
CA ALA A 66 -0.56 -10.28 7.91
C ALA A 66 -0.84 -11.60 8.65
N ALA A 67 -0.30 -12.73 8.21
CA ALA A 67 -0.65 -14.06 8.69
C ALA A 67 -0.53 -14.19 10.23
N GLN A 68 0.54 -13.68 10.82
CA GLN A 68 0.75 -13.68 12.26
C GLN A 68 -0.27 -12.81 13.01
N ALA A 69 -0.57 -11.61 12.47
CA ALA A 69 -1.57 -10.72 13.05
C ALA A 69 -2.98 -11.32 12.98
N ILE A 70 -3.31 -12.04 11.91
CA ILE A 70 -4.57 -12.79 11.75
C ILE A 70 -4.62 -13.95 12.74
N ALA A 71 -3.57 -14.78 12.81
CA ALA A 71 -3.52 -15.94 13.69
C ALA A 71 -3.59 -15.58 15.19
N SER A 72 -3.15 -14.40 15.56
CA SER A 72 -3.23 -13.89 16.94
C SER A 72 -4.59 -13.26 17.28
N SER A 73 -5.56 -13.27 16.36
CA SER A 73 -6.92 -12.82 16.63
C SER A 73 -7.61 -13.80 17.61
N THR A 74 -8.34 -13.25 18.57
CA THR A 74 -9.22 -14.02 19.46
C THR A 74 -10.60 -14.27 18.86
N ARG A 75 -10.89 -13.72 17.70
CA ARG A 75 -12.15 -13.89 16.98
C ARG A 75 -12.16 -15.22 16.22
N THR A 76 -13.20 -16.01 16.43
CA THR A 76 -13.43 -17.29 15.73
C THR A 76 -14.42 -17.16 14.57
N ASP A 77 -15.10 -16.01 14.47
CA ASP A 77 -16.16 -15.70 13.50
C ASP A 77 -15.68 -14.80 12.35
N GLN A 78 -14.37 -14.56 12.26
CA GLN A 78 -13.78 -13.70 11.24
C GLN A 78 -13.91 -14.33 9.84
N GLN A 79 -14.45 -13.57 8.90
CA GLN A 79 -14.64 -14.00 7.51
C GLN A 79 -13.50 -13.50 6.61
N PHE A 80 -13.23 -14.24 5.54
CA PHE A 80 -12.22 -13.86 4.55
C PHE A 80 -12.90 -13.58 3.20
N LEU A 81 -12.58 -12.44 2.61
CA LEU A 81 -13.09 -11.99 1.32
C LEU A 81 -11.92 -11.77 0.34
N PRO A 82 -11.42 -12.82 -0.32
CA PRO A 82 -10.39 -12.68 -1.34
C PRO A 82 -10.94 -12.00 -2.59
N VAL A 83 -10.19 -11.02 -3.10
CA VAL A 83 -10.49 -10.33 -4.36
C VAL A 83 -9.52 -10.86 -5.42
N VAL A 84 -10.02 -11.72 -6.31
CA VAL A 84 -9.19 -12.31 -7.36
C VAL A 84 -8.90 -11.28 -8.44
N MET A 85 -7.62 -10.95 -8.61
CA MET A 85 -7.16 -10.01 -9.61
C MET A 85 -6.57 -10.76 -10.81
N PRO A 86 -7.19 -10.64 -12.00
CA PRO A 86 -6.69 -11.31 -13.19
C PRO A 86 -5.31 -10.79 -13.59
N MET A 87 -4.41 -11.70 -13.95
CA MET A 87 -3.06 -11.41 -14.46
C MET A 87 -3.12 -10.91 -15.91
N SER A 88 -3.93 -9.89 -16.18
CA SER A 88 -4.18 -9.36 -17.52
C SER A 88 -3.72 -7.91 -17.63
N GLU A 89 -3.20 -7.53 -18.79
CA GLU A 89 -2.94 -6.12 -19.14
C GLU A 89 -4.24 -5.37 -19.49
N ASN A 90 -5.34 -6.11 -19.67
CA ASN A 90 -6.65 -5.55 -19.97
C ASN A 90 -7.24 -4.88 -18.72
N ARG A 91 -7.16 -3.55 -18.71
CA ARG A 91 -7.67 -2.73 -17.60
C ARG A 91 -9.17 -2.94 -17.32
N LYS A 92 -9.96 -3.34 -18.32
CA LYS A 92 -11.39 -3.62 -18.16
C LYS A 92 -11.64 -4.80 -17.21
N GLN A 93 -10.84 -5.87 -17.31
CA GLN A 93 -10.98 -7.03 -16.43
C GLN A 93 -10.63 -6.66 -14.97
N ALA A 94 -9.56 -5.89 -14.76
CA ALA A 94 -9.21 -5.40 -13.43
C ALA A 94 -10.30 -4.47 -12.85
N ASN A 95 -10.89 -3.59 -13.67
CA ASN A 95 -11.99 -2.73 -13.23
C ASN A 95 -13.22 -3.54 -12.82
N ASN A 96 -13.61 -4.55 -13.58
CA ASN A 96 -14.72 -5.43 -13.23
C ASN A 96 -14.49 -6.16 -11.89
N ALA A 97 -13.25 -6.59 -11.64
CA ALA A 97 -12.88 -7.20 -10.34
C ALA A 97 -13.01 -6.22 -9.17
N TYR A 98 -12.61 -4.96 -9.37
CA TYR A 98 -12.81 -3.92 -8.35
C TYR A 98 -14.30 -3.55 -8.18
N ASP A 99 -15.09 -3.52 -9.25
CA ASP A 99 -16.53 -3.24 -9.19
C ASP A 99 -17.25 -4.34 -8.38
N GLN A 100 -16.95 -5.60 -8.66
CA GLN A 100 -17.49 -6.73 -7.89
C GLN A 100 -17.06 -6.68 -6.42
N ALA A 101 -15.77 -6.47 -6.15
CA ALA A 101 -15.25 -6.36 -4.79
C ALA A 101 -15.89 -5.22 -3.99
N ALA A 102 -16.14 -4.07 -4.64
CA ALA A 102 -16.82 -2.94 -3.99
C ALA A 102 -18.27 -3.30 -3.62
N ASN A 103 -18.99 -4.02 -4.49
CA ASN A 103 -20.35 -4.49 -4.20
C ASN A 103 -20.35 -5.48 -3.02
N ASP A 104 -19.46 -6.48 -3.04
CA ASP A 104 -19.36 -7.48 -1.96
C ASP A 104 -19.02 -6.82 -0.61
N ILE A 105 -18.10 -5.84 -0.62
CA ILE A 105 -17.77 -5.06 0.59
C ILE A 105 -18.97 -4.25 1.06
N ALA A 106 -19.71 -3.59 0.15
CA ALA A 106 -20.87 -2.78 0.50
C ALA A 106 -21.97 -3.61 1.19
N GLU A 107 -22.17 -4.87 0.79
CA GLU A 107 -23.11 -5.78 1.46
C GLU A 107 -22.73 -6.00 2.94
N TYR A 108 -21.45 -6.24 3.24
CA TYR A 108 -21.00 -6.36 4.64
C TYR A 108 -21.16 -5.06 5.41
N LEU A 109 -20.87 -3.92 4.78
CA LEU A 109 -21.01 -2.62 5.43
C LEU A 109 -22.49 -2.29 5.73
N ALA A 110 -23.41 -2.67 4.86
CA ALA A 110 -24.85 -2.52 5.07
C ALA A 110 -25.34 -3.33 6.29
N LEU A 111 -24.68 -4.44 6.60
CA LEU A 111 -24.92 -5.25 7.81
C LEU A 111 -24.23 -4.68 9.07
N GLY A 112 -23.64 -3.48 9.01
CA GLY A 112 -22.94 -2.86 10.12
C GLY A 112 -21.58 -3.49 10.47
N LYS A 113 -21.01 -4.32 9.58
CA LYS A 113 -19.74 -5.01 9.80
C LYS A 113 -18.54 -4.12 9.54
N THR A 114 -17.43 -4.45 10.18
CA THR A 114 -16.12 -3.85 9.90
C THR A 114 -15.37 -4.72 8.89
N VAL A 115 -15.01 -4.15 7.75
CA VAL A 115 -14.22 -4.78 6.69
C VAL A 115 -12.83 -4.15 6.64
N SER A 116 -11.78 -4.91 6.94
CA SER A 116 -10.39 -4.49 6.75
C SER A 116 -9.85 -5.03 5.43
N PHE A 117 -9.46 -4.11 4.55
CA PHE A 117 -8.80 -4.43 3.28
C PHE A 117 -7.29 -4.30 3.45
N LEU A 118 -6.58 -5.42 3.34
CA LEU A 118 -5.13 -5.49 3.52
C LEU A 118 -4.40 -4.98 2.27
N CYS A 119 -3.44 -4.08 2.48
CA CYS A 119 -2.63 -3.47 1.43
C CYS A 119 -1.15 -3.68 1.72
N GLU A 120 -0.42 -4.23 0.76
CA GLU A 120 1.05 -4.23 0.83
C GLU A 120 1.58 -2.80 0.90
N GLY A 121 2.53 -2.54 1.79
CA GLY A 121 3.02 -1.19 2.05
C GLY A 121 1.95 -0.32 2.69
N ASP A 122 1.59 0.77 2.01
CA ASP A 122 0.60 1.78 2.43
C ASP A 122 -0.63 1.76 1.50
N PRO A 123 -1.87 1.88 2.02
CA PRO A 123 -3.10 1.82 1.23
C PRO A 123 -3.22 2.89 0.15
N LEU A 124 -2.68 4.08 0.38
CA LEU A 124 -2.80 5.22 -0.54
C LEU A 124 -1.53 5.50 -1.35
N PHE A 125 -0.49 4.66 -1.19
CA PHE A 125 0.77 4.84 -1.89
C PHE A 125 0.99 3.76 -2.95
N PHE A 126 0.63 4.03 -4.19
CA PHE A 126 0.65 3.10 -5.34
C PHE A 126 -0.15 1.80 -5.14
N GLY A 127 -1.05 1.79 -4.15
CA GLY A 127 -1.87 0.65 -3.76
C GLY A 127 -3.20 0.57 -4.52
N SER A 128 -3.84 -0.58 -4.39
CA SER A 128 -5.15 -0.87 -5.02
C SER A 128 -6.35 -0.36 -4.21
N PHE A 129 -6.15 -0.02 -2.95
CA PHE A 129 -7.21 0.45 -2.06
C PHE A 129 -7.93 1.70 -2.59
N ALA A 130 -7.19 2.62 -3.22
CA ALA A 130 -7.76 3.84 -3.78
C ALA A 130 -8.90 3.56 -4.77
N TYR A 131 -8.80 2.49 -5.57
CA TYR A 131 -9.85 2.11 -6.53
C TYR A 131 -11.12 1.60 -5.86
N LEU A 132 -11.00 0.91 -4.72
CA LEU A 132 -12.15 0.46 -3.92
C LEU A 132 -12.77 1.63 -3.15
N LEU A 133 -11.92 2.48 -2.57
CA LEU A 133 -12.36 3.67 -1.84
C LEU A 133 -13.21 4.58 -2.73
N GLU A 134 -12.75 4.86 -3.95
CA GLU A 134 -13.46 5.68 -4.93
C GLU A 134 -14.84 5.10 -5.25
N ARG A 135 -14.92 3.78 -5.52
CA ARG A 135 -16.17 3.10 -5.82
C ARG A 135 -17.19 3.11 -4.68
N LEU A 136 -16.71 2.84 -3.48
CA LEU A 136 -17.56 2.85 -2.28
C LEU A 136 -18.07 4.26 -1.95
N GLN A 137 -17.24 5.30 -2.14
CA GLN A 137 -17.67 6.69 -1.95
C GLN A 137 -18.65 7.17 -3.02
N CYS A 138 -18.50 6.73 -4.28
CA CYS A 138 -19.43 7.06 -5.36
C CYS A 138 -20.79 6.38 -5.18
N ASN A 139 -20.81 5.16 -4.63
CA ASN A 139 -22.04 4.39 -4.49
C ASN A 139 -22.87 4.81 -3.26
N ASP A 140 -22.22 5.14 -2.16
CA ASP A 140 -22.90 5.58 -0.93
C ASP A 140 -21.91 6.33 0.00
N THR A 141 -22.19 7.59 0.28
CA THR A 141 -21.43 8.42 1.22
C THR A 141 -21.73 8.10 2.69
N SER A 142 -22.67 7.20 2.97
CA SER A 142 -23.08 6.84 4.34
C SER A 142 -22.07 5.95 5.06
N HIS A 143 -21.18 5.27 4.33
CA HIS A 143 -20.19 4.37 4.91
C HIS A 143 -19.05 5.14 5.59
N ASN A 144 -18.73 4.71 6.82
CA ASN A 144 -17.53 5.19 7.49
C ASN A 144 -16.30 4.54 6.84
N CYS A 145 -15.30 5.35 6.51
CA CYS A 145 -14.01 4.86 6.03
C CYS A 145 -12.88 5.30 6.96
N LYS A 146 -11.93 4.41 7.20
CA LYS A 146 -10.68 4.70 7.91
C LYS A 146 -9.50 4.17 7.12
N ILE A 147 -8.36 4.84 7.28
CA ILE A 147 -7.11 4.42 6.67
C ILE A 147 -6.07 4.30 7.76
N VAL A 148 -5.40 3.17 7.77
CA VAL A 148 -4.27 2.89 8.65
C VAL A 148 -3.02 2.86 7.79
N PRO A 149 -2.15 3.87 7.89
CA PRO A 149 -0.91 3.92 7.13
C PRO A 149 -0.03 2.70 7.40
N GLY A 150 0.74 2.32 6.39
CA GLY A 150 1.74 1.27 6.49
C GLY A 150 3.12 1.75 6.05
N ILE A 151 4.16 1.02 6.45
CA ILE A 151 5.52 1.28 6.00
C ILE A 151 5.62 0.90 4.52
N SER A 152 6.03 1.85 3.68
CA SER A 152 6.19 1.59 2.24
C SER A 152 7.52 0.89 1.95
N SER A 153 7.59 0.18 0.82
CA SER A 153 8.85 -0.40 0.34
C SER A 153 9.94 0.64 0.08
N VAL A 154 9.58 1.91 -0.12
CA VAL A 154 10.53 3.03 -0.27
C VAL A 154 11.31 3.25 1.03
N HIS A 155 10.62 3.33 2.16
CA HIS A 155 11.25 3.49 3.48
C HIS A 155 12.01 2.24 3.91
N ALA A 156 11.47 1.06 3.63
CA ALA A 156 12.17 -0.19 3.92
C ALA A 156 13.47 -0.33 3.10
N ALA A 157 13.45 0.10 1.83
CA ALA A 157 14.65 0.11 0.99
C ALA A 157 15.74 1.06 1.53
N ALA A 158 15.36 2.24 2.01
CA ALA A 158 16.30 3.17 2.64
C ALA A 158 16.97 2.53 3.89
N SER A 159 16.18 1.84 4.71
CA SER A 159 16.68 1.11 5.88
C SER A 159 17.62 -0.03 5.47
N ALA A 160 17.26 -0.84 4.48
CA ALA A 160 18.08 -1.95 3.99
C ALA A 160 19.40 -1.46 3.37
N LEU A 161 19.39 -0.30 2.72
CA LEU A 161 20.57 0.34 2.16
C LEU A 161 21.40 1.09 3.25
N GLN A 162 20.81 1.37 4.40
CA GLN A 162 21.39 2.26 5.43
C GLN A 162 21.75 3.64 4.84
N SER A 163 20.88 4.14 3.96
CA SER A 163 21.07 5.40 3.26
C SER A 163 19.84 6.29 3.41
N PRO A 164 19.98 7.55 3.86
CA PRO A 164 18.85 8.46 3.94
C PRO A 164 18.34 8.79 2.54
N LEU A 165 17.01 8.86 2.39
CA LEU A 165 16.38 9.28 1.13
C LEU A 165 16.60 10.77 0.87
N THR A 166 16.54 11.58 1.91
CA THR A 166 16.79 13.03 1.81
C THR A 166 17.46 13.55 3.07
N MET A 167 18.24 14.60 2.93
CA MET A 167 18.85 15.37 4.02
C MET A 167 18.68 16.86 3.75
N LEU A 168 18.46 17.65 4.82
CA LEU A 168 18.40 19.12 4.76
C LEU A 168 17.48 19.68 3.64
N LYS A 169 18.08 20.20 2.58
CA LYS A 169 17.40 20.85 1.46
C LYS A 169 17.22 19.93 0.23
N GLU A 170 17.64 18.67 0.34
CA GLU A 170 17.54 17.73 -0.77
C GLU A 170 16.07 17.49 -1.15
N SER A 171 15.81 17.51 -2.45
CA SER A 171 14.53 17.17 -3.04
C SER A 171 14.41 15.66 -3.24
N PHE A 172 13.19 15.14 -3.14
CA PHE A 172 12.91 13.71 -3.26
C PHE A 172 11.69 13.45 -4.13
N ALA A 173 11.83 12.51 -5.07
CA ALA A 173 10.72 12.07 -5.90
C ALA A 173 10.52 10.54 -5.85
N VAL A 174 9.27 10.10 -5.93
CA VAL A 174 8.92 8.69 -6.11
C VAL A 174 8.22 8.51 -7.45
N MET A 175 8.80 7.66 -8.27
CA MET A 175 8.33 7.36 -9.62
C MET A 175 7.87 5.91 -9.74
N SER A 176 7.11 5.61 -10.76
CA SER A 176 6.81 4.24 -11.16
C SER A 176 7.58 3.89 -12.44
N GLY A 177 8.08 2.68 -12.56
CA GLY A 177 8.64 2.17 -13.81
C GLY A 177 7.67 2.23 -15.01
N ARG A 178 6.39 2.57 -14.77
CA ARG A 178 5.38 2.79 -15.84
C ARG A 178 5.44 4.18 -16.47
N HIS A 179 6.14 5.15 -15.85
CA HIS A 179 6.32 6.48 -16.46
C HIS A 179 7.10 6.39 -17.76
N SER A 180 6.96 7.41 -18.63
CA SER A 180 7.72 7.49 -19.87
C SER A 180 9.21 7.68 -19.62
N ASP A 181 10.03 7.40 -20.62
CA ASP A 181 11.49 7.59 -20.56
C ASP A 181 11.84 9.05 -20.25
N GLU A 182 11.14 9.99 -20.86
CA GLU A 182 11.31 11.41 -20.63
C GLU A 182 10.99 11.82 -19.19
N GLN A 183 9.89 11.30 -18.62
CA GLN A 183 9.51 11.57 -17.24
C GLN A 183 10.53 11.02 -16.25
N LEU A 184 11.10 9.84 -16.52
CA LEU A 184 12.16 9.25 -15.69
C LEU A 184 13.45 10.07 -15.75
N VAL A 185 13.88 10.47 -16.96
CA VAL A 185 15.06 11.29 -17.14
C VAL A 185 14.89 12.66 -16.45
N ASN A 186 13.76 13.31 -16.64
CA ASN A 186 13.48 14.60 -16.00
C ASN A 186 13.50 14.49 -14.46
N ALA A 187 12.89 13.45 -13.89
CA ALA A 187 12.90 13.25 -12.44
C ALA A 187 14.33 13.04 -11.90
N LEU A 188 15.15 12.24 -12.60
CA LEU A 188 16.54 11.98 -12.25
C LEU A 188 17.44 13.22 -12.34
N GLN A 189 17.10 14.18 -13.21
CA GLN A 189 17.83 15.44 -13.34
C GLN A 189 17.39 16.52 -12.35
N GLN A 190 16.10 16.51 -11.97
CA GLN A 190 15.51 17.58 -11.16
C GLN A 190 15.55 17.32 -9.66
N HIS A 191 15.73 16.06 -9.23
CA HIS A 191 15.70 15.69 -7.83
C HIS A 191 17.01 15.06 -7.38
N ASP A 192 17.42 15.41 -6.15
CA ASP A 192 18.60 14.87 -5.50
C ASP A 192 18.46 13.36 -5.26
N SER A 193 17.28 12.92 -4.89
CA SER A 193 16.97 11.51 -4.71
C SER A 193 15.71 11.11 -5.45
N VAL A 194 15.74 9.92 -6.07
CA VAL A 194 14.61 9.35 -6.81
C VAL A 194 14.46 7.88 -6.48
N VAL A 195 13.27 7.47 -6.06
CA VAL A 195 12.93 6.04 -5.96
C VAL A 195 11.99 5.66 -7.10
N ILE A 196 12.37 4.62 -7.87
CA ILE A 196 11.58 4.14 -8.99
C ILE A 196 11.02 2.77 -8.64
N MET A 197 9.73 2.74 -8.27
CA MET A 197 9.00 1.53 -7.89
C MET A 197 8.50 0.75 -9.11
N LYS A 198 8.11 -0.54 -8.89
CA LYS A 198 7.56 -1.43 -9.94
C LYS A 198 8.53 -1.55 -11.12
N ALA A 199 9.80 -1.68 -10.80
CA ALA A 199 10.92 -1.55 -11.73
C ALA A 199 11.14 -2.80 -12.61
N GLY A 200 10.64 -3.98 -12.23
CA GLY A 200 11.01 -5.25 -12.84
C GLY A 200 10.89 -5.27 -14.36
N ARG A 201 9.70 -5.02 -14.92
CA ARG A 201 9.51 -4.97 -16.38
C ARG A 201 10.19 -3.77 -17.04
N ALA A 202 10.43 -2.70 -16.29
CA ALA A 202 11.03 -1.47 -16.78
C ALA A 202 12.54 -1.39 -16.53
N ARG A 203 13.18 -2.46 -16.04
CA ARG A 203 14.59 -2.45 -15.63
C ARG A 203 15.51 -1.85 -16.68
N LEU A 204 15.46 -2.36 -17.91
CA LEU A 204 16.31 -1.84 -19.00
C LEU A 204 16.08 -0.37 -19.28
N LYS A 205 14.83 0.05 -19.34
CA LYS A 205 14.45 1.46 -19.55
C LYS A 205 14.99 2.37 -18.44
N ILE A 206 14.89 1.93 -17.18
CA ILE A 206 15.38 2.68 -16.01
C ILE A 206 16.91 2.78 -16.07
N MET A 207 17.62 1.70 -16.38
CA MET A 207 19.07 1.72 -16.55
C MET A 207 19.52 2.70 -17.63
N GLN A 208 18.83 2.73 -18.77
CA GLN A 208 19.10 3.69 -19.85
C GLN A 208 18.87 5.15 -19.39
N ALA A 209 17.85 5.41 -18.58
CA ALA A 209 17.61 6.74 -18.02
C ALA A 209 18.72 7.14 -17.04
N LEU A 210 19.20 6.20 -16.21
CA LEU A 210 20.33 6.41 -15.29
C LEU A 210 21.65 6.68 -16.04
N GLU A 211 21.90 5.97 -17.15
CA GLU A 211 23.05 6.25 -18.03
C GLU A 211 22.99 7.65 -18.63
N LYS A 212 21.85 8.04 -19.21
CA LYS A 212 21.63 9.36 -19.81
C LYS A 212 21.82 10.51 -18.82
N THR A 213 21.57 10.27 -17.55
CA THR A 213 21.65 11.30 -16.49
C THR A 213 22.93 11.22 -15.67
N ASN A 214 23.85 10.30 -16.01
CA ASN A 214 25.07 10.01 -15.26
C ASN A 214 24.83 9.64 -13.78
N ARG A 215 23.68 8.97 -13.49
CA ARG A 215 23.27 8.58 -12.12
C ARG A 215 23.43 7.08 -11.84
N ILE A 216 24.21 6.36 -12.66
CA ILE A 216 24.45 4.91 -12.47
C ILE A 216 25.12 4.62 -11.15
N ASP A 217 26.12 5.41 -10.77
CA ASP A 217 26.90 5.22 -9.54
C ASP A 217 26.12 5.57 -8.28
N ASP A 218 25.08 6.39 -8.41
CA ASP A 218 24.16 6.78 -7.33
C ASP A 218 23.07 5.74 -7.06
N ALA A 219 22.92 4.75 -7.94
CA ALA A 219 21.77 3.87 -7.95
C ALA A 219 22.06 2.52 -7.30
N SER A 220 21.10 2.08 -6.48
CA SER A 220 21.01 0.71 -5.99
C SER A 220 19.69 0.08 -6.42
N TYR A 221 19.68 -1.23 -6.63
CA TYR A 221 18.50 -1.99 -7.01
C TYR A 221 18.15 -3.00 -5.93
N LEU A 222 16.88 -3.10 -5.58
CA LEU A 222 16.39 -4.02 -4.56
C LEU A 222 15.20 -4.83 -5.08
N GLU A 223 15.16 -6.10 -4.69
CA GLU A 223 14.05 -7.01 -4.93
C GLU A 223 13.51 -7.51 -3.59
N TYR A 224 12.19 -7.65 -3.48
CA TYR A 224 11.48 -8.26 -2.34
C TYR A 224 11.86 -7.67 -0.98
N VAL A 225 12.02 -6.36 -0.90
CA VAL A 225 12.45 -5.64 0.31
C VAL A 225 11.61 -6.03 1.53
N GLY A 226 12.30 -6.40 2.63
CA GLY A 226 11.68 -6.84 3.88
C GLY A 226 11.11 -8.26 3.82
N ARG A 227 11.48 -9.09 2.84
CA ARG A 227 11.06 -10.50 2.70
C ARG A 227 12.26 -11.43 2.73
N GLU A 228 12.03 -12.72 2.96
CA GLU A 228 13.10 -13.74 2.97
C GLU A 228 13.94 -13.77 1.68
N GLN A 229 13.30 -13.42 0.54
CA GLN A 229 13.96 -13.38 -0.76
C GLN A 229 14.60 -12.02 -1.07
N GLU A 230 14.78 -11.16 -0.08
CA GLU A 230 15.37 -9.84 -0.28
C GLU A 230 16.73 -9.95 -0.99
N LYS A 231 16.89 -9.16 -2.03
CA LYS A 231 18.15 -9.04 -2.77
C LYS A 231 18.49 -7.58 -2.98
N ILE A 232 19.73 -7.23 -2.64
CA ILE A 232 20.27 -5.89 -2.80
C ILE A 232 21.45 -5.93 -3.78
N VAL A 233 21.37 -5.12 -4.83
CA VAL A 233 22.44 -4.95 -5.82
C VAL A 233 22.87 -3.48 -5.79
N ARG A 234 24.03 -3.20 -5.19
CA ARG A 234 24.55 -1.83 -5.05
C ARG A 234 25.23 -1.33 -6.33
N ASP A 235 25.93 -2.20 -7.06
CA ASP A 235 26.43 -1.90 -8.41
C ASP A 235 25.45 -2.44 -9.43
N ILE A 236 24.61 -1.59 -9.95
CA ILE A 236 23.54 -1.95 -10.90
C ILE A 236 24.05 -2.40 -12.26
N ARG A 237 25.33 -2.21 -12.59
CA ARG A 237 25.97 -2.75 -13.81
C ARG A 237 26.00 -4.27 -13.82
N GLN A 238 25.90 -4.89 -12.63
CA GLN A 238 25.82 -6.35 -12.46
C GLN A 238 24.43 -6.93 -12.73
N LEU A 239 23.43 -6.06 -12.94
CA LEU A 239 22.07 -6.53 -13.20
C LEU A 239 21.98 -7.16 -14.59
N PRO A 240 21.27 -8.30 -14.71
CA PRO A 240 20.96 -8.87 -16.02
C PRO A 240 20.05 -7.93 -16.80
N LYS A 241 20.15 -7.97 -18.13
CA LYS A 241 19.35 -7.13 -19.04
C LYS A 241 17.88 -7.54 -19.10
N GLU A 242 17.55 -8.74 -18.67
CA GLU A 242 16.21 -9.28 -18.64
C GLU A 242 15.35 -8.56 -17.59
N SER A 243 14.04 -8.68 -17.74
CA SER A 243 13.09 -8.17 -16.76
C SER A 243 13.31 -8.80 -15.38
N GLY A 244 13.19 -8.01 -14.33
CA GLY A 244 13.21 -8.45 -12.95
C GLY A 244 11.82 -8.75 -12.39
N PRO A 245 11.73 -9.15 -11.11
CA PRO A 245 10.47 -9.41 -10.46
C PRO A 245 9.64 -8.13 -10.30
N TYR A 246 8.32 -8.31 -10.14
CA TYR A 246 7.40 -7.19 -9.95
C TYR A 246 7.72 -6.37 -8.69
N PHE A 247 8.06 -7.07 -7.60
CA PHE A 247 8.44 -6.44 -6.32
C PHE A 247 9.90 -6.03 -6.34
N SER A 248 10.18 -4.99 -7.11
CA SER A 248 11.53 -4.42 -7.21
C SER A 248 11.48 -2.91 -7.38
N LEU A 249 12.56 -2.26 -6.97
CA LEU A 249 12.71 -0.82 -7.07
C LEU A 249 14.18 -0.42 -7.23
N PHE A 250 14.41 0.75 -7.83
CA PHE A 250 15.68 1.45 -7.78
C PHE A 250 15.62 2.56 -6.75
N VAL A 251 16.68 2.73 -5.98
CA VAL A 251 16.92 3.87 -5.11
C VAL A 251 18.12 4.61 -5.65
N VAL A 252 17.93 5.85 -5.99
CA VAL A 252 18.97 6.74 -6.52
C VAL A 252 19.12 7.89 -5.52
N THR A 253 20.30 8.02 -4.92
CA THR A 253 20.57 9.05 -3.89
C THR A 253 21.92 9.67 -4.16
N ASN A 254 22.10 10.93 -3.81
CA ASN A 254 23.41 11.56 -3.89
C ASN A 254 24.46 10.77 -3.10
N SER A 255 25.68 10.72 -3.61
CA SER A 255 26.78 10.04 -2.93
C SER A 255 27.06 10.66 -1.57
N SER A 256 27.59 9.88 -0.63
CA SER A 256 28.03 10.39 0.67
C SER A 256 29.11 11.47 0.56
N ALA A 257 29.93 11.43 -0.50
CA ALA A 257 30.93 12.43 -0.79
C ALA A 257 30.31 13.78 -1.18
N ASP A 258 29.29 13.76 -2.06
CA ASP A 258 28.57 14.98 -2.46
C ASP A 258 27.78 15.57 -1.29
N ARG A 259 27.21 14.74 -0.45
CA ARG A 259 26.53 15.16 0.78
C ARG A 259 27.47 15.81 1.78
N SER A 260 28.68 15.29 1.95
CA SER A 260 29.71 15.84 2.83
C SER A 260 30.21 17.20 2.32
N ALA A 261 30.39 17.36 1.01
CA ALA A 261 30.78 18.62 0.40
C ALA A 261 29.70 19.72 0.58
N ASN A 262 28.43 19.35 0.46
CA ASN A 262 27.30 20.28 0.68
C ASN A 262 27.14 20.68 2.17
N HIS A 263 27.56 19.86 3.12
CA HIS A 263 27.55 20.20 4.56
C HIS A 263 28.61 21.25 4.91
N SER A 264 29.79 21.17 4.29
CA SER A 264 30.89 22.11 4.55
C SER A 264 30.67 23.51 3.95
N LEU A 265 29.70 23.66 3.02
CA LEU A 265 29.36 24.95 2.39
C LEU A 265 28.18 25.68 3.08
N SER A 266 27.60 25.11 4.13
CA SER A 266 26.41 25.64 4.83
C SER A 266 26.69 26.19 6.22
N GLU A 267 27.95 26.22 6.66
CA GLU A 267 28.45 26.96 7.82
C GLU A 267 29.04 28.34 7.38
#